data_dddedff43d90f435425ffdb893534e88
#
_entry.id   dddedff43d90f435425ffdb893534e88
#
_cell.length_a   1.000
_cell.length_b   1.000
_cell.length_c   1.000
_cell.angle_alpha   90.00
_cell.angle_beta   90.00
_cell.angle_gamma   90.00
#
_symmetry.space_group_name_H-M   'P 1'
#
loop_
_entity.id
_entity.type
_entity.pdbx_description
1 polymer ?
#
loop_
_entity_poly.entity_id
_entity_poly.type
_entity_poly.pdbx_seq_one_letter_code
_entity_poly.pdbx_strand_id
1 'polypeptide(L)' 'MDPPWLRFPKIPLGSLGWRMGAGETYWYAFQDWFASQPEQARQVFAGQFPEPAGWQDFYERTMQHHSQRVR' A
#
# COMPACT_ATOMS: atom_id res chain seq x y z
N MET A 1 3.84 8.22 -6.44
CA MET A 1 3.16 8.19 -5.14
C MET A 1 4.05 7.48 -4.13
N ASP A 2 4.13 7.98 -2.90
CA ASP A 2 4.98 7.34 -1.89
C ASP A 2 4.29 6.11 -1.31
N PRO A 3 5.06 5.07 -0.91
CA PRO A 3 4.45 3.98 -0.17
C PRO A 3 3.92 4.48 1.18
N PRO A 4 2.88 3.81 1.74
CA PRO A 4 2.23 4.30 2.96
C PRO A 4 3.15 4.53 4.15
N TRP A 5 4.18 3.69 4.31
CA TRP A 5 5.10 3.85 5.44
C TRP A 5 5.98 5.10 5.35
N LEU A 6 6.15 5.65 4.16
CA LEU A 6 6.87 6.93 4.00
C LEU A 6 5.93 8.11 4.20
N ARG A 7 4.68 7.97 3.78
CA ARG A 7 3.68 9.05 3.94
C ARG A 7 3.23 9.21 5.38
N PHE A 8 3.08 8.09 6.10
CA PHE A 8 2.66 8.07 7.49
C PHE A 8 3.57 7.16 8.31
N PRO A 9 4.84 7.59 8.54
CA PRO A 9 5.82 6.70 9.18
C PRO A 9 5.50 6.34 10.62
N LYS A 10 4.56 7.04 11.25
CA LYS A 10 4.19 6.79 12.65
C LYS A 10 2.99 5.86 12.79
N ILE A 11 2.40 5.40 11.69
CA ILE A 11 1.26 4.48 11.74
C ILE A 11 1.74 3.08 11.39
N PRO A 12 1.90 2.17 12.37
CA PRO A 12 2.31 0.80 12.07
C PRO A 12 1.24 0.04 11.32
N LEU A 13 1.66 -0.92 10.50
CA LEU A 13 0.73 -1.79 9.79
C LEU A 13 -0.17 -2.51 10.80
N GLY A 14 -1.45 -2.61 10.48
CA GLY A 14 -2.42 -3.25 11.35
C GLY A 14 -3.01 -2.36 12.42
N SER A 15 -2.51 -1.12 12.57
CA SER A 15 -3.07 -0.21 13.54
C SER A 15 -4.38 0.41 13.05
N LEU A 16 -5.14 0.95 13.99
CA LEU A 16 -6.43 1.59 13.70
C LEU A 16 -6.28 2.78 12.75
N GLY A 17 -5.12 3.42 12.72
CA GLY A 17 -4.87 4.55 11.83
C GLY A 17 -5.01 4.21 10.34
N TRP A 18 -4.92 2.92 9.98
CA TRP A 18 -5.14 2.48 8.61
C TRP A 18 -6.60 2.12 8.33
N ARG A 19 -7.48 2.21 9.33
CA ARG A 19 -8.90 1.88 9.20
C ARG A 19 -9.80 3.10 9.30
N MET A 20 -9.23 4.28 9.54
CA MET A 20 -10.02 5.49 9.68
C MET A 20 -9.15 6.72 9.40
N GLY A 21 -9.80 7.80 8.98
CA GLY A 21 -9.15 9.08 8.78
C GLY A 21 -8.21 9.12 7.59
N ALA A 22 -7.18 9.95 7.69
CA ALA A 22 -6.26 10.21 6.58
C ALA A 22 -5.47 8.98 6.15
N GLY A 23 -5.13 8.09 7.09
CA GLY A 23 -4.42 6.85 6.78
C GLY A 23 -5.24 5.96 5.87
N GLU A 24 -6.51 5.75 6.21
CA GLU A 24 -7.41 4.93 5.39
C GLU A 24 -7.58 5.52 3.99
N THR A 25 -7.83 6.82 3.92
CA THR A 25 -8.01 7.51 2.64
C THR A 25 -6.77 7.36 1.75
N TYR A 26 -5.60 7.55 2.34
CA TYR A 26 -4.34 7.42 1.60
C TYR A 26 -4.11 5.98 1.13
N TRP A 27 -4.38 5.00 1.99
CA TRP A 27 -4.17 3.61 1.63
C TRP A 27 -5.06 3.19 0.46
N TYR A 28 -6.34 3.56 0.47
CA TYR A 28 -7.21 3.24 -0.66
C TYR A 28 -6.73 3.92 -1.95
N ALA A 29 -6.31 5.17 -1.86
CA ALA A 29 -5.76 5.87 -3.02
C ALA A 29 -4.49 5.18 -3.53
N PHE A 30 -3.62 4.75 -2.61
CA PHE A 30 -2.41 4.01 -2.98
C PHE A 30 -2.74 2.67 -3.65
N GLN A 31 -3.71 1.93 -3.10
CA GLN A 31 -4.14 0.66 -3.70
C GLN A 31 -4.62 0.86 -5.15
N ASP A 32 -5.47 1.85 -5.36
CA ASP A 32 -5.99 2.13 -6.69
C ASP A 32 -4.88 2.52 -7.66
N TRP A 33 -3.99 3.39 -7.22
CA TRP A 33 -2.86 3.81 -8.04
C TRP A 33 -1.93 2.63 -8.37
N PHE A 34 -1.55 1.88 -7.35
CA PHE A 34 -0.60 0.76 -7.51
C PHE A 34 -1.18 -0.31 -8.43
N ALA A 35 -2.45 -0.66 -8.23
CA ALA A 35 -3.11 -1.68 -9.04
C ALA A 35 -3.28 -1.23 -10.49
N SER A 36 -3.36 0.08 -10.75
CA SER A 36 -3.49 0.61 -12.12
C SER A 36 -2.17 0.57 -12.89
N GLN A 37 -1.04 0.36 -12.21
CA GLN A 37 0.26 0.33 -12.87
C GLN A 37 0.47 -1.02 -13.57
N PRO A 38 1.20 -1.04 -14.71
CA PRO A 38 1.61 -2.30 -15.31
C PRO A 38 2.47 -3.12 -14.36
N GLU A 39 2.45 -4.44 -14.51
CA GLU A 39 3.21 -5.33 -13.64
C GLU A 39 4.68 -4.93 -13.55
N GLN A 40 5.29 -4.59 -14.68
CA GLN A 40 6.70 -4.20 -14.70
C GLN A 40 6.94 -2.94 -13.84
N ALA A 41 6.05 -1.96 -13.92
CA ALA A 41 6.16 -0.75 -13.12
C ALA A 41 5.99 -1.05 -11.62
N ARG A 42 5.09 -1.98 -11.27
CA ARG A 42 4.94 -2.42 -9.89
C ARG A 42 6.19 -3.08 -9.35
N GLN A 43 6.84 -3.91 -10.17
CA GLN A 43 8.09 -4.57 -9.79
C GLN A 43 9.21 -3.55 -9.57
N VAL A 44 9.33 -2.55 -10.45
CA VAL A 44 10.31 -1.49 -10.29
C VAL A 44 10.06 -0.70 -9.01
N PHE A 45 8.81 -0.35 -8.76
CA PHE A 45 8.43 0.38 -7.54
C PHE A 45 8.80 -0.42 -6.28
N ALA A 46 8.44 -1.70 -6.25
CA ALA A 46 8.75 -2.56 -5.10
C ALA A 46 10.26 -2.71 -4.89
N GLY A 47 11.05 -2.69 -5.96
CA GLY A 47 12.50 -2.71 -5.87
C GLY A 47 13.09 -1.42 -5.32
N GLN A 48 12.48 -0.29 -5.66
CA GLN A 48 12.91 1.03 -5.16
C GLN A 48 12.48 1.26 -3.70
N PHE A 49 11.35 0.69 -3.32
CA PHE A 49 10.78 0.83 -1.98
C PHE A 49 10.51 -0.54 -1.38
N PRO A 50 11.58 -1.26 -0.98
CA PRO A 50 11.39 -2.58 -0.38
C PRO A 50 10.62 -2.47 0.93
N GLU A 51 9.81 -3.47 1.20
CA GLU A 51 8.97 -3.50 2.39
C GLU A 51 9.81 -3.52 3.65
N PRO A 52 9.61 -2.56 4.57
CA PRO A 52 10.37 -2.55 5.83
C PRO A 52 9.86 -3.61 6.79
N ALA A 53 10.59 -3.78 7.90
CA ALA A 53 10.17 -4.67 8.97
C ALA A 53 8.76 -4.31 9.42
N GLY A 54 7.91 -5.32 9.60
CA GLY A 54 6.51 -5.11 9.96
C GLY A 54 5.57 -4.92 8.79
N TRP A 55 6.11 -4.78 7.55
CA TRP A 55 5.32 -4.56 6.35
C TRP A 55 5.51 -5.69 5.33
N GLN A 56 5.91 -6.87 5.76
CA GLN A 56 6.12 -8.02 4.88
C GLN A 56 4.84 -8.33 4.09
N ASP A 57 5.03 -8.67 2.81
CA ASP A 57 3.95 -9.02 1.89
C ASP A 57 2.96 -7.88 1.63
N PHE A 58 3.37 -6.64 1.91
CA PHE A 58 2.47 -5.48 1.75
C PHE A 58 1.98 -5.33 0.31
N TYR A 59 2.89 -5.43 -0.67
CA TYR A 59 2.49 -5.24 -2.07
C TYR A 59 1.53 -6.33 -2.55
N GLU A 60 1.79 -7.57 -2.15
CA GLU A 60 0.89 -8.67 -2.46
C GLU A 60 -0.48 -8.47 -1.82
N ARG A 61 -0.50 -8.09 -0.55
CA ARG A 61 -1.75 -7.81 0.17
C ARG A 61 -2.50 -6.64 -0.45
N THR A 62 -1.78 -5.63 -0.90
CA THR A 62 -2.39 -4.47 -1.56
C THR A 62 -3.16 -4.90 -2.80
N MET A 63 -2.56 -5.74 -3.62
CA MET A 63 -3.22 -6.25 -4.82
C MET A 63 -4.44 -7.11 -4.48
N GLN A 64 -4.33 -7.96 -3.45
CA GLN A 64 -5.45 -8.79 -3.01
C GLN A 64 -6.61 -7.95 -2.49
N HIS A 65 -6.33 -6.96 -1.65
CA HIS A 65 -7.36 -6.08 -1.09
C HIS A 65 -8.04 -5.27 -2.18
N HIS A 66 -7.29 -4.75 -3.14
CA HIS A 66 -7.86 -4.02 -4.26
C HIS A 66 -8.78 -4.92 -5.07
N SER A 67 -8.36 -6.13 -5.38
CA SER A 67 -9.16 -7.09 -6.13
C SER A 67 -10.49 -7.40 -5.44
N GLN A 68 -10.47 -7.55 -4.11
CA GLN A 68 -11.69 -7.81 -3.33
C GLN A 68 -12.61 -6.59 -3.30
N ARG A 69 -12.03 -5.41 -3.22
CA ARG A 69 -12.79 -4.16 -3.09
C ARG A 69 -13.51 -3.76 -4.36
N VAL A 70 -12.94 -4.09 -5.53
CA VAL A 70 -13.50 -3.68 -6.84
C VAL A 70 -14.29 -4.78 -7.55
N ARG A 71 -14.57 -5.86 -6.89
CA ARG A 71 -15.40 -6.95 -7.45
C ARG A 71 -16.82 -6.51 -7.68
#